data_0bba89b9c7df1d52641f4ec3190de96e
#
_entry.id   0bba89b9c7df1d52641f4ec3190de96e
#
_cell.length_a   1.000
_cell.length_b   1.000
_cell.length_c   1.000
_cell.angle_alpha   90.00
_cell.angle_beta   90.00
_cell.angle_gamma   90.00
#
_symmetry.space_group_name_H-M   'P 1'
#
loop_
_entity.id
_entity.type
_entity.pdbx_description
1 polymer ?
#
loop_
_entity_poly.entity_id
_entity_poly.type
_entity_poly.pdbx_seq_one_letter_code
_entity_poly.pdbx_strand_id
1 'polypeptide(L)'
;MPAPKTLSLRNAGKTVSTPHLPENIMTTQATSRPASLVLAGNALSVLIAATERAHRGLATTIINPGGPLGGYFSGVHALGRRVDGGMVLFEFSSFSEPAVAPRLDSYDPMKRNDVGRFCGVIRRYVQGLHSTHAVGTPRMWVDGMLLPDMMLGNGISALHHLSNSAAIHRELAVIERQVKHDTVLWHPANKTTWPLDGSAPADWASTQGNVPFDCDSLSRRIHGHTLHETLFVPFARQVMNRDASHLAALYHRLPWLPMYWPQTLLSTLSNHGRVPGMPATVFNYPSHGSIAAICQNLTQMVRNHPLITLVEDPIQQVRRTADHFVITTAKHGDIHAQRLGWAMTPNRGMAVAGMTAPAENPERLPLMLGFFKLAESQVHQVVSVLHAVANDTGIYRITNATACGTPTDEGTMRLVVEANPHRFAAHHVGIDLNDESAVMQAMLRDLSTIGVTASAIRPIGFELKRFDGALPLPTPAAVATFLEAREQMLRALPGIEPMGASAGPFAFGLSDQIIQGLQMAHRVDRKDDVRAEAIESAMAA
;
A
#
# COMPACT_ATOMS: atom_id res chain seq x y z
N MET A 1 -8.45 47.13 -30.96
CA MET A 1 -9.46 46.40 -30.18
C MET A 1 -9.29 46.79 -28.72
N PRO A 2 -10.32 47.27 -28.02
CA PRO A 2 -10.18 47.85 -26.69
C PRO A 2 -10.19 46.80 -25.59
N ALA A 3 -9.45 47.07 -24.51
CA ALA A 3 -9.33 46.28 -23.30
C ALA A 3 -10.63 46.26 -22.45
N PRO A 4 -10.88 45.20 -21.67
CA PRO A 4 -12.05 45.15 -20.82
C PRO A 4 -11.85 45.91 -19.50
N LYS A 5 -12.91 46.56 -19.07
CA LYS A 5 -13.02 47.41 -17.88
C LYS A 5 -13.09 46.54 -16.61
N THR A 6 -12.27 46.89 -15.64
CA THR A 6 -12.34 46.44 -14.24
C THR A 6 -13.59 46.97 -13.54
N LEU A 7 -14.40 46.09 -12.98
CA LEU A 7 -15.50 46.44 -12.08
C LEU A 7 -15.01 46.35 -10.62
N SER A 8 -15.04 47.50 -9.97
CA SER A 8 -14.76 47.66 -8.53
C SER A 8 -16.07 47.38 -7.74
N LEU A 9 -16.07 46.39 -6.88
CA LEU A 9 -17.13 46.15 -5.90
C LEU A 9 -16.76 46.80 -4.57
N ARG A 10 -17.51 47.81 -4.19
CA ARG A 10 -17.44 48.48 -2.89
C ARG A 10 -18.09 47.61 -1.81
N ASN A 11 -17.34 47.30 -0.76
CA ASN A 11 -17.82 46.72 0.48
C ASN A 11 -18.76 47.69 1.21
N ALA A 12 -20.00 47.20 1.48
CA ALA A 12 -20.89 47.79 2.46
C ALA A 12 -20.93 46.85 3.69
N GLY A 13 -20.28 47.25 4.76
CA GLY A 13 -20.31 46.58 6.04
C GLY A 13 -21.69 46.63 6.67
N LYS A 14 -22.23 45.45 7.07
CA LYS A 14 -23.26 45.34 8.08
C LYS A 14 -22.80 44.32 9.13
N THR A 15 -22.48 44.84 10.31
CA THR A 15 -22.29 44.09 11.55
C THR A 15 -23.63 43.45 11.97
N VAL A 16 -23.69 42.13 11.95
CA VAL A 16 -24.79 41.37 12.54
C VAL A 16 -24.33 40.89 13.91
N SER A 17 -25.00 41.37 14.94
CA SER A 17 -24.80 40.93 16.32
C SER A 17 -25.31 39.49 16.50
N THR A 18 -24.45 38.61 16.98
CA THR A 18 -24.78 37.23 17.42
C THR A 18 -25.55 37.27 18.73
N PRO A 19 -26.69 36.57 18.85
CA PRO A 19 -27.34 36.39 20.12
C PRO A 19 -26.61 35.34 20.98
N HIS A 20 -26.33 35.71 22.23
CA HIS A 20 -25.88 34.79 23.29
C HIS A 20 -26.97 33.73 23.55
N LEU A 21 -26.63 32.46 23.32
CA LEU A 21 -27.40 31.32 23.83
C LEU A 21 -26.91 30.99 25.25
N PRO A 22 -27.80 30.69 26.21
CA PRO A 22 -27.41 30.34 27.56
C PRO A 22 -26.80 28.94 27.62
N GLU A 23 -25.67 28.80 28.35
CA GLU A 23 -25.09 27.56 28.77
C GLU A 23 -26.03 26.81 29.73
N ASN A 24 -26.82 25.89 29.23
CA ASN A 24 -27.46 24.88 30.04
C ASN A 24 -26.66 23.58 29.95
N ILE A 25 -25.80 23.36 30.95
CA ILE A 25 -25.20 22.06 31.22
C ILE A 25 -26.31 21.16 31.78
N MET A 26 -27.01 20.46 30.94
CA MET A 26 -27.81 19.30 31.34
C MET A 26 -26.99 18.04 31.12
N THR A 27 -26.38 17.52 32.18
CA THR A 27 -25.91 16.13 32.29
C THR A 27 -27.12 15.20 32.31
N THR A 28 -27.67 14.91 31.17
CA THR A 28 -28.56 13.76 31.01
C THR A 28 -27.71 12.60 30.51
N GLN A 29 -27.52 11.57 31.34
CA GLN A 29 -27.17 10.23 30.89
C GLN A 29 -28.33 9.72 29.98
N ALA A 30 -28.36 10.22 28.76
CA ALA A 30 -29.16 9.62 27.71
C ALA A 30 -28.48 8.30 27.37
N THR A 31 -29.16 7.20 27.57
CA THR A 31 -28.82 5.89 26.98
C THR A 31 -28.89 6.06 25.47
N SER A 32 -27.82 6.58 24.87
CA SER A 32 -27.75 6.80 23.44
C SER A 32 -27.77 5.43 22.75
N ARG A 33 -28.67 5.28 21.79
CA ARG A 33 -28.76 4.09 20.94
C ARG A 33 -27.37 3.81 20.37
N PRO A 34 -26.85 2.57 20.45
CA PRO A 34 -25.52 2.24 19.91
C PRO A 34 -25.36 2.72 18.48
N ALA A 35 -24.23 3.30 18.13
CA ALA A 35 -23.89 3.65 16.75
C ALA A 35 -23.95 2.38 15.87
N SER A 36 -24.47 2.48 14.66
CA SER A 36 -24.59 1.34 13.75
C SER A 36 -23.21 0.75 13.43
N LEU A 37 -22.23 1.61 13.15
CA LEU A 37 -20.84 1.23 12.89
C LEU A 37 -19.86 2.22 13.54
N VAL A 38 -18.87 1.67 14.23
CA VAL A 38 -17.67 2.39 14.67
C VAL A 38 -16.46 1.82 13.92
N LEU A 39 -15.59 2.68 13.40
CA LEU A 39 -14.34 2.35 12.74
C LEU A 39 -13.18 2.82 13.62
N ALA A 40 -12.35 1.90 14.10
CA ALA A 40 -11.23 2.20 14.99
C ALA A 40 -9.90 2.17 14.23
N GLY A 41 -9.21 3.30 14.17
CA GLY A 41 -7.93 3.48 13.49
C GLY A 41 -7.93 4.62 12.48
N ASN A 42 -6.78 4.81 11.84
CA ASN A 42 -6.54 5.91 10.90
C ASN A 42 -6.21 5.45 9.46
N ALA A 43 -6.35 4.17 9.14
CA ALA A 43 -6.01 3.61 7.83
C ALA A 43 -6.85 4.23 6.70
N LEU A 44 -6.34 4.19 5.47
CA LEU A 44 -7.07 4.66 4.27
C LEU A 44 -8.42 3.94 4.11
N SER A 45 -8.48 2.64 4.42
CA SER A 45 -9.71 1.86 4.39
C SER A 45 -10.80 2.40 5.32
N VAL A 46 -10.42 3.03 6.44
CA VAL A 46 -11.36 3.70 7.37
C VAL A 46 -12.00 4.92 6.71
N LEU A 47 -11.18 5.75 6.04
CA LEU A 47 -11.68 6.92 5.31
C LEU A 47 -12.65 6.52 4.20
N ILE A 48 -12.27 5.53 3.40
CA ILE A 48 -13.08 5.02 2.31
C ILE A 48 -14.40 4.44 2.83
N ALA A 49 -14.35 3.61 3.87
CA ALA A 49 -15.56 3.02 4.45
C ALA A 49 -16.53 4.10 4.97
N ALA A 50 -16.02 5.11 5.68
CA ALA A 50 -16.85 6.16 6.22
C ALA A 50 -17.47 7.05 5.14
N THR A 51 -16.69 7.46 4.13
CA THR A 51 -17.17 8.31 3.04
C THR A 51 -18.19 7.59 2.16
N GLU A 52 -17.95 6.33 1.81
CA GLU A 52 -18.89 5.52 1.03
C GLU A 52 -20.22 5.27 1.78
N ARG A 53 -20.15 5.02 3.09
CA ARG A 53 -21.36 4.90 3.92
C ARG A 53 -22.12 6.23 3.99
N ALA A 54 -21.43 7.33 4.13
CA ALA A 54 -22.05 8.65 4.16
C ALA A 54 -22.75 8.99 2.82
N HIS A 55 -22.16 8.64 1.67
CA HIS A 55 -22.80 8.75 0.35
C HIS A 55 -24.09 7.90 0.25
N ARG A 56 -24.17 6.82 1.02
CA ARG A 56 -25.38 5.97 1.12
C ARG A 56 -26.36 6.43 2.20
N GLY A 57 -26.14 7.59 2.82
CA GLY A 57 -27.00 8.12 3.89
C GLY A 57 -26.82 7.42 5.25
N LEU A 58 -25.74 6.65 5.46
CA LEU A 58 -25.51 5.87 6.68
C LEU A 58 -24.48 6.55 7.59
N ALA A 59 -24.86 6.78 8.84
CA ALA A 59 -23.98 7.37 9.83
C ALA A 59 -22.83 6.42 10.23
N THR A 60 -21.66 7.00 10.52
CA THR A 60 -20.46 6.26 10.95
C THR A 60 -19.67 7.09 11.96
N THR A 61 -19.19 6.43 13.01
CA THR A 61 -18.24 7.04 13.94
C THR A 61 -16.83 6.50 13.66
N ILE A 62 -15.85 7.40 13.52
CA ILE A 62 -14.43 7.04 13.46
C ILE A 62 -13.79 7.37 14.79
N ILE A 63 -13.05 6.43 15.37
CA ILE A 63 -12.15 6.67 16.51
C ILE A 63 -10.73 6.62 15.99
N ASN A 64 -10.08 7.78 15.90
CA ASN A 64 -8.67 7.90 15.56
C ASN A 64 -7.82 7.95 16.83
N PRO A 65 -7.09 6.90 17.18
CA PRO A 65 -6.27 6.87 18.40
C PRO A 65 -5.00 7.70 18.31
N GLY A 66 -4.74 8.32 17.16
CA GLY A 66 -3.58 9.17 16.90
C GLY A 66 -3.01 8.98 15.49
N GLY A 67 -2.18 9.93 15.09
CA GLY A 67 -1.56 9.96 13.76
C GLY A 67 -2.49 10.51 12.66
N PRO A 68 -1.94 10.74 11.48
CA PRO A 68 -2.70 11.30 10.36
C PRO A 68 -3.72 10.29 9.83
N LEU A 69 -4.93 10.79 9.51
CA LEU A 69 -5.95 10.02 8.82
C LEU A 69 -5.43 9.62 7.42
N GLY A 70 -5.68 8.38 7.01
CA GLY A 70 -5.12 7.76 5.82
C GLY A 70 -3.82 7.00 6.09
N GLY A 71 -3.26 7.11 7.30
CA GLY A 71 -2.07 6.37 7.72
C GLY A 71 -0.89 6.58 6.77
N TYR A 72 -0.29 5.50 6.28
CA TYR A 72 0.84 5.53 5.35
C TYR A 72 0.55 6.33 4.05
N PHE A 73 -0.69 6.29 3.57
CA PHE A 73 -1.09 6.98 2.34
C PHE A 73 -1.43 8.46 2.53
N SER A 74 -1.37 8.96 3.76
CA SER A 74 -1.55 10.39 4.02
C SER A 74 -0.41 11.27 3.47
N GLY A 75 0.69 10.63 3.04
CA GLY A 75 1.89 11.28 2.53
C GLY A 75 2.76 11.92 3.61
N VAL A 76 3.86 12.49 3.16
CA VAL A 76 4.88 13.13 3.99
C VAL A 76 4.97 14.61 3.63
N HIS A 77 5.16 15.48 4.61
CA HIS A 77 5.46 16.89 4.33
C HIS A 77 6.96 17.03 4.05
N ALA A 78 7.30 17.42 2.82
CA ALA A 78 8.68 17.64 2.41
C ALA A 78 8.78 18.78 1.38
N LEU A 79 9.83 19.59 1.50
CA LEU A 79 10.10 20.74 0.63
C LEU A 79 8.88 21.66 0.45
N GLY A 80 8.22 21.97 1.58
CA GLY A 80 7.07 22.89 1.63
C GLY A 80 5.75 22.32 1.08
N ARG A 81 5.69 21.05 0.72
CA ARG A 81 4.47 20.40 0.18
C ARG A 81 4.24 19.02 0.81
N ARG A 82 3.00 18.54 0.77
CA ARG A 82 2.70 17.16 1.07
C ARG A 82 2.86 16.33 -0.21
N VAL A 83 3.65 15.27 -0.11
CA VAL A 83 4.01 14.37 -1.21
C VAL A 83 3.90 12.91 -0.77
N ASP A 84 3.86 11.99 -1.72
CA ASP A 84 3.90 10.58 -1.40
C ASP A 84 5.26 10.18 -0.83
N GLY A 85 5.27 9.26 0.12
CA GLY A 85 6.48 8.77 0.79
C GLY A 85 7.17 7.66 -0.01
N GLY A 86 7.47 7.91 -1.28
CA GLY A 86 8.09 6.94 -2.18
C GLY A 86 7.14 6.45 -3.26
N MET A 87 7.38 5.23 -3.76
CA MET A 87 6.57 4.65 -4.82
C MET A 87 5.20 4.24 -4.29
N VAL A 88 4.16 4.97 -4.70
CA VAL A 88 2.75 4.64 -4.46
C VAL A 88 2.01 4.77 -5.80
N LEU A 89 1.61 3.66 -6.41
CA LEU A 89 0.99 3.62 -7.72
C LEU A 89 -0.26 2.73 -7.69
N PHE A 90 -1.21 3.01 -8.58
CA PHE A 90 -2.33 2.12 -8.84
C PHE A 90 -1.96 1.09 -9.91
N GLU A 91 -2.29 -0.16 -9.66
CA GLU A 91 -2.27 -1.23 -10.64
C GLU A 91 -3.71 -1.54 -11.03
N PHE A 92 -4.12 -1.18 -12.25
CA PHE A 92 -5.50 -1.34 -12.73
C PHE A 92 -5.70 -2.52 -13.66
N SER A 93 -4.69 -3.33 -13.89
CA SER A 93 -4.75 -4.52 -14.73
C SER A 93 -4.23 -5.75 -13.98
N SER A 94 -4.91 -6.86 -14.16
CA SER A 94 -4.48 -8.16 -13.66
C SER A 94 -5.03 -9.26 -14.55
N PHE A 95 -4.27 -10.35 -14.67
CA PHE A 95 -4.73 -11.55 -15.38
C PHE A 95 -5.86 -12.27 -14.67
N SER A 96 -5.94 -12.11 -13.37
CA SER A 96 -6.97 -12.71 -12.56
C SER A 96 -8.25 -11.90 -12.53
N GLU A 97 -8.29 -10.74 -13.18
CA GLU A 97 -9.51 -9.93 -13.24
C GLU A 97 -10.60 -10.67 -14.04
N PRO A 98 -11.70 -11.06 -13.41
CA PRO A 98 -12.76 -11.77 -14.09
C PRO A 98 -13.54 -10.85 -15.03
N ALA A 99 -14.17 -11.41 -16.07
CA ALA A 99 -15.01 -10.67 -17.01
C ALA A 99 -16.19 -9.96 -16.31
N VAL A 100 -16.69 -10.54 -15.22
CA VAL A 100 -17.71 -9.96 -14.34
C VAL A 100 -17.05 -9.54 -13.05
N ALA A 101 -17.32 -8.30 -12.64
CA ALA A 101 -16.77 -7.78 -11.38
C ALA A 101 -17.15 -8.68 -10.20
N PRO A 102 -16.18 -9.06 -9.35
CA PRO A 102 -16.45 -9.90 -8.20
C PRO A 102 -17.29 -9.14 -7.17
N ARG A 103 -18.07 -9.87 -6.40
CA ARG A 103 -18.77 -9.31 -5.26
C ARG A 103 -17.74 -8.89 -4.20
N LEU A 104 -17.94 -7.73 -3.59
CA LEU A 104 -17.01 -7.20 -2.57
C LEU A 104 -16.86 -8.12 -1.35
N ASP A 105 -17.92 -8.83 -0.97
CA ASP A 105 -17.90 -9.78 0.15
C ASP A 105 -17.06 -11.04 -0.14
N SER A 106 -16.71 -11.29 -1.40
CA SER A 106 -15.82 -12.38 -1.79
C SER A 106 -14.32 -12.05 -1.66
N TYR A 107 -13.96 -10.79 -1.34
CA TYR A 107 -12.56 -10.45 -1.07
C TYR A 107 -12.12 -11.03 0.28
N ASP A 108 -11.03 -11.76 0.24
CA ASP A 108 -10.42 -12.34 1.43
C ASP A 108 -9.01 -11.75 1.65
N PRO A 109 -8.84 -10.87 2.64
CA PRO A 109 -7.54 -10.27 2.94
C PRO A 109 -6.51 -11.28 3.49
N MET A 110 -6.94 -12.47 3.85
CA MET A 110 -6.06 -13.57 4.27
C MET A 110 -5.50 -14.33 3.08
N LYS A 111 -6.17 -14.27 1.94
CA LYS A 111 -5.68 -14.83 0.68
C LYS A 111 -4.71 -13.86 0.06
N ARG A 112 -3.56 -14.37 -0.22
CA ARG A 112 -2.55 -13.61 -0.88
C ARG A 112 -2.98 -13.23 -2.29
N ASN A 113 -2.78 -11.94 -2.63
CA ASN A 113 -3.08 -11.35 -3.95
C ASN A 113 -4.53 -11.52 -4.45
N ASP A 114 -5.48 -11.74 -3.58
CA ASP A 114 -6.90 -11.75 -3.95
C ASP A 114 -7.31 -10.40 -4.59
N VAL A 115 -6.60 -9.33 -4.27
CA VAL A 115 -6.78 -7.98 -4.81
C VAL A 115 -6.76 -7.93 -6.34
N GLY A 116 -6.01 -8.80 -7.01
CA GLY A 116 -5.93 -8.83 -8.48
C GLY A 116 -7.26 -9.02 -9.17
N ARG A 117 -8.18 -9.79 -8.58
CA ARG A 117 -9.54 -9.99 -9.09
C ARG A 117 -10.39 -8.71 -9.04
N PHE A 118 -9.99 -7.73 -8.24
CA PHE A 118 -10.73 -6.50 -7.98
C PHE A 118 -10.18 -5.28 -8.72
N CYS A 119 -9.21 -5.45 -9.62
CA CYS A 119 -8.59 -4.33 -10.35
C CYS A 119 -9.64 -3.42 -11.02
N GLY A 120 -10.66 -3.97 -11.63
CA GLY A 120 -11.75 -3.20 -12.25
C GLY A 120 -12.61 -2.45 -11.23
N VAL A 121 -12.82 -3.01 -10.03
CA VAL A 121 -13.53 -2.34 -8.94
C VAL A 121 -12.72 -1.16 -8.43
N ILE A 122 -11.42 -1.38 -8.18
CA ILE A 122 -10.47 -0.35 -7.73
C ILE A 122 -10.42 0.79 -8.75
N ARG A 123 -10.26 0.45 -10.02
CA ARG A 123 -10.20 1.42 -11.12
C ARG A 123 -11.45 2.31 -11.14
N ARG A 124 -12.65 1.72 -11.13
CA ARG A 124 -13.91 2.49 -11.13
C ARG A 124 -14.02 3.39 -9.91
N TYR A 125 -13.68 2.90 -8.73
CA TYR A 125 -13.72 3.70 -7.50
C TYR A 125 -12.76 4.89 -7.59
N VAL A 126 -11.50 4.64 -7.91
CA VAL A 126 -10.48 5.71 -7.98
C VAL A 126 -10.83 6.74 -9.06
N GLN A 127 -11.27 6.28 -10.25
CA GLN A 127 -11.66 7.18 -11.34
C GLN A 127 -12.94 7.97 -11.03
N GLY A 128 -13.79 7.48 -10.15
CA GLY A 128 -14.92 8.23 -9.59
C GLY A 128 -14.49 9.36 -8.65
N LEU A 129 -13.33 9.23 -8.00
CA LEU A 129 -12.79 10.26 -7.10
C LEU A 129 -11.85 11.24 -7.82
N HIS A 130 -11.08 10.74 -8.77
CA HIS A 130 -9.99 11.51 -9.37
C HIS A 130 -9.63 10.97 -10.76
N SER A 131 -9.32 11.88 -11.71
CA SER A 131 -8.76 11.46 -12.99
C SER A 131 -7.37 10.83 -12.80
N THR A 132 -7.10 9.79 -13.56
CA THR A 132 -5.81 9.09 -13.54
C THR A 132 -5.23 8.96 -14.94
N HIS A 133 -3.92 8.80 -15.02
CA HIS A 133 -3.22 8.50 -16.26
C HIS A 133 -2.23 7.35 -16.04
N ALA A 134 -1.88 6.67 -17.11
CA ALA A 134 -0.81 5.69 -17.09
C ALA A 134 0.54 6.40 -16.94
N VAL A 135 1.32 6.00 -15.95
CA VAL A 135 2.69 6.50 -15.80
C VAL A 135 3.62 5.79 -16.79
N GLY A 136 4.74 6.43 -17.13
CA GLY A 136 5.79 5.78 -17.91
C GLY A 136 6.27 4.50 -17.22
N THR A 137 6.64 3.50 -18.02
CA THR A 137 7.04 2.18 -17.51
C THR A 137 8.16 2.30 -16.47
N PRO A 138 7.93 1.82 -15.24
CA PRO A 138 8.98 1.74 -14.23
C PRO A 138 10.14 0.89 -14.74
N ARG A 139 11.37 1.29 -14.44
CA ARG A 139 12.59 0.62 -14.90
C ARG A 139 13.37 -0.02 -13.77
N MET A 140 14.36 -0.80 -14.12
CA MET A 140 15.25 -1.47 -13.16
C MET A 140 16.71 -1.27 -13.59
N TRP A 141 17.53 -0.89 -12.64
CA TRP A 141 18.99 -0.89 -12.78
C TRP A 141 19.54 -2.16 -12.15
N VAL A 142 20.20 -2.97 -12.94
CA VAL A 142 20.82 -4.22 -12.50
C VAL A 142 22.06 -4.53 -13.35
N ASP A 143 23.10 -5.02 -12.73
CA ASP A 143 24.35 -5.44 -13.40
C ASP A 143 24.94 -4.31 -14.28
N GLY A 144 24.93 -3.08 -13.78
CA GLY A 144 25.42 -1.90 -14.51
C GLY A 144 24.55 -1.43 -15.67
N MET A 145 23.34 -1.99 -15.86
CA MET A 145 22.49 -1.70 -16.98
C MET A 145 21.09 -1.24 -16.57
N LEU A 146 20.52 -0.33 -17.35
CA LEU A 146 19.14 0.10 -17.20
C LEU A 146 18.21 -0.77 -18.05
N LEU A 147 17.46 -1.66 -17.40
CA LEU A 147 16.46 -2.49 -18.05
C LEU A 147 15.20 -1.67 -18.38
N PRO A 148 14.54 -1.94 -19.49
CA PRO A 148 13.41 -1.14 -19.98
C PRO A 148 12.15 -1.28 -19.16
N ASP A 149 12.00 -2.38 -18.40
CA ASP A 149 10.84 -2.66 -17.57
C ASP A 149 11.27 -3.38 -16.27
N MET A 150 10.72 -2.93 -15.14
CA MET A 150 10.91 -3.61 -13.85
C MET A 150 10.14 -4.92 -13.75
N MET A 151 9.07 -5.07 -14.53
CA MET A 151 8.24 -6.27 -14.57
C MET A 151 8.73 -7.20 -15.66
N LEU A 152 9.66 -8.08 -15.34
CA LEU A 152 10.32 -8.98 -16.29
C LEU A 152 9.35 -9.78 -17.17
N GLY A 153 8.12 -10.02 -16.71
CA GLY A 153 7.08 -10.70 -17.47
C GLY A 153 6.36 -9.84 -18.51
N ASN A 154 6.53 -8.51 -18.51
CA ASN A 154 5.84 -7.63 -19.45
C ASN A 154 6.46 -7.60 -20.84
N GLY A 155 7.75 -7.79 -20.93
CA GLY A 155 8.48 -7.50 -22.18
C GLY A 155 9.64 -8.43 -22.46
N ILE A 156 9.99 -8.39 -23.69
CA ILE A 156 11.00 -9.16 -24.40
C ILE A 156 12.35 -9.14 -23.76
N SER A 157 12.70 -8.01 -23.24
CA SER A 157 14.10 -7.66 -23.40
C SER A 157 14.84 -7.60 -22.08
N ALA A 158 14.14 -7.53 -20.97
CA ALA A 158 14.81 -7.36 -19.68
C ALA A 158 15.79 -8.50 -19.39
N LEU A 159 15.36 -9.75 -19.59
CA LEU A 159 16.22 -10.92 -19.33
C LEU A 159 17.34 -11.09 -20.39
N HIS A 160 17.11 -10.64 -21.63
CA HIS A 160 18.14 -10.71 -22.69
C HIS A 160 19.31 -9.76 -22.44
N HIS A 161 19.07 -8.66 -21.73
CA HIS A 161 20.11 -7.68 -21.43
C HIS A 161 20.99 -8.08 -20.25
N LEU A 162 20.59 -9.09 -19.45
CA LEU A 162 21.43 -9.58 -18.38
C LEU A 162 22.64 -10.32 -18.92
N SER A 163 23.81 -10.10 -18.36
CA SER A 163 25.07 -10.74 -18.75
C SER A 163 24.98 -12.27 -18.75
N ASN A 164 24.14 -12.82 -17.88
CA ASN A 164 23.94 -14.26 -17.70
C ASN A 164 22.67 -14.81 -18.40
N SER A 165 22.08 -14.10 -19.36
CA SER A 165 20.79 -14.47 -19.97
C SER A 165 20.75 -15.89 -20.53
N ALA A 166 21.84 -16.36 -21.16
CA ALA A 166 21.94 -17.72 -21.67
C ALA A 166 21.90 -18.79 -20.57
N ALA A 167 22.50 -18.54 -19.42
CA ALA A 167 22.44 -19.44 -18.28
C ALA A 167 21.03 -19.45 -17.68
N ILE A 168 20.43 -18.28 -17.49
CA ILE A 168 19.05 -18.13 -17.03
C ILE A 168 18.09 -18.92 -17.93
N HIS A 169 18.20 -18.79 -19.25
CA HIS A 169 17.36 -19.53 -20.19
C HIS A 169 17.51 -21.05 -20.02
N ARG A 170 18.74 -21.56 -19.94
CA ARG A 170 18.97 -23.01 -19.75
C ARG A 170 18.37 -23.53 -18.45
N GLU A 171 18.58 -22.79 -17.34
CA GLU A 171 18.03 -23.17 -16.04
C GLU A 171 16.50 -23.16 -16.03
N LEU A 172 15.87 -22.12 -16.57
CA LEU A 172 14.42 -22.04 -16.68
C LEU A 172 13.84 -23.17 -17.51
N ALA A 173 14.50 -23.56 -18.62
CA ALA A 173 14.06 -24.68 -19.45
C ALA A 173 14.15 -26.04 -18.72
N VAL A 174 15.13 -26.20 -17.84
CA VAL A 174 15.23 -27.41 -16.98
C VAL A 174 14.10 -27.39 -15.94
N ILE A 175 13.91 -26.27 -15.27
CA ILE A 175 12.88 -26.09 -14.23
C ILE A 175 11.49 -26.33 -14.84
N GLU A 176 11.20 -25.75 -16.00
CA GLU A 176 9.93 -25.97 -16.68
C GLU A 176 9.62 -27.46 -16.89
N ARG A 177 10.62 -28.22 -17.33
CA ARG A 177 10.45 -29.69 -17.52
C ARG A 177 10.21 -30.43 -16.22
N GLN A 178 10.94 -30.07 -15.16
CA GLN A 178 10.79 -30.70 -13.85
C GLN A 178 9.43 -30.40 -13.22
N VAL A 179 8.96 -29.18 -13.36
CA VAL A 179 7.78 -28.67 -12.68
C VAL A 179 6.48 -29.01 -13.41
N LYS A 180 6.53 -29.43 -14.68
CA LYS A 180 5.34 -29.97 -15.39
C LYS A 180 4.65 -31.12 -14.63
N HIS A 181 5.37 -31.77 -13.73
CA HIS A 181 4.86 -32.84 -12.88
C HIS A 181 4.50 -32.41 -11.44
N ASP A 182 4.79 -31.17 -11.07
CA ASP A 182 4.55 -30.64 -9.72
C ASP A 182 3.29 -29.75 -9.71
N THR A 183 2.13 -30.38 -9.49
CA THR A 183 0.83 -29.72 -9.50
C THR A 183 0.65 -28.69 -8.37
N VAL A 184 1.47 -28.75 -7.32
CA VAL A 184 1.40 -27.81 -6.19
C VAL A 184 1.97 -26.45 -6.55
N LEU A 185 3.06 -26.41 -7.35
CA LEU A 185 3.65 -25.15 -7.82
C LEU A 185 3.02 -24.64 -9.12
N TRP A 186 2.32 -25.51 -9.83
CA TRP A 186 1.82 -25.25 -11.18
C TRP A 186 0.31 -25.42 -11.27
N HIS A 187 -0.41 -24.38 -10.88
CA HIS A 187 -1.81 -24.32 -11.24
C HIS A 187 -1.96 -23.73 -12.65
N PRO A 188 -2.72 -24.36 -13.58
CA PRO A 188 -2.88 -23.86 -14.95
C PRO A 188 -3.42 -22.43 -15.05
N ALA A 189 -4.14 -21.95 -14.04
CA ALA A 189 -4.63 -20.57 -13.97
C ALA A 189 -3.54 -19.55 -13.64
N ASN A 190 -2.40 -19.98 -13.11
CA ASN A 190 -1.34 -19.11 -12.59
C ASN A 190 -0.18 -18.96 -13.56
N LYS A 191 -0.48 -18.56 -14.78
CA LYS A 191 0.52 -18.59 -15.86
C LYS A 191 1.54 -17.45 -15.83
N THR A 192 1.46 -16.48 -14.94
CA THR A 192 2.21 -15.23 -15.08
C THR A 192 3.08 -14.82 -13.94
N THR A 193 2.50 -14.58 -12.79
CA THR A 193 3.24 -14.20 -11.59
C THR A 193 2.75 -15.03 -10.43
N TRP A 194 3.65 -15.73 -9.80
CA TRP A 194 3.28 -16.46 -8.62
C TRP A 194 3.38 -15.55 -7.41
N PRO A 195 2.40 -15.55 -6.57
CA PRO A 195 0.98 -15.89 -6.63
C PRO A 195 0.14 -14.61 -6.69
N LEU A 196 -0.05 -14.07 -7.87
CA LEU A 196 -0.84 -12.85 -8.05
C LEU A 196 -2.33 -13.06 -7.89
N ASP A 197 -2.82 -14.28 -8.08
CA ASP A 197 -4.25 -14.51 -8.21
C ASP A 197 -4.92 -15.19 -7.01
N GLY A 198 -4.22 -15.39 -5.90
CA GLY A 198 -4.78 -16.08 -4.75
C GLY A 198 -5.15 -17.54 -5.01
N SER A 199 -4.80 -18.07 -6.18
CA SER A 199 -5.05 -19.45 -6.56
C SER A 199 -3.93 -20.40 -6.13
N ALA A 200 -2.91 -19.93 -5.43
CA ALA A 200 -2.15 -20.82 -4.57
C ALA A 200 -3.17 -21.61 -3.74
N PRO A 201 -3.08 -22.94 -3.71
CA PRO A 201 -4.07 -23.76 -3.01
C PRO A 201 -4.36 -23.16 -1.65
N ALA A 202 -5.63 -23.16 -1.22
CA ALA A 202 -6.01 -22.71 0.12
C ALA A 202 -5.17 -23.42 1.20
N ASP A 203 -4.62 -24.55 0.87
CA ASP A 203 -3.73 -25.41 1.63
C ASP A 203 -2.26 -25.00 1.58
N TRP A 204 -1.92 -23.88 0.98
CA TRP A 204 -0.52 -23.47 0.89
C TRP A 204 0.14 -23.28 2.26
N ALA A 205 -0.65 -22.81 3.22
CA ALA A 205 -0.25 -22.79 4.62
C ALA A 205 -0.30 -24.18 5.28
N SER A 206 -1.07 -25.12 4.72
CA SER A 206 -1.31 -26.45 5.25
C SER A 206 -0.59 -27.57 4.50
N THR A 207 -0.10 -27.36 3.28
CA THR A 207 0.80 -28.29 2.60
C THR A 207 2.16 -28.28 3.28
N GLN A 208 2.14 -28.70 4.51
CA GLN A 208 3.32 -29.01 5.29
C GLN A 208 4.11 -30.07 4.53
N GLY A 209 5.28 -29.73 4.14
CA GLY A 209 6.29 -30.70 3.81
C GLY A 209 7.09 -30.43 2.55
N ASN A 210 6.57 -29.74 1.53
CA ASN A 210 7.29 -29.61 0.27
C ASN A 210 7.35 -28.21 -0.35
N VAL A 211 6.71 -27.20 0.26
CA VAL A 211 6.77 -25.83 -0.26
C VAL A 211 7.67 -24.98 0.63
N PRO A 212 8.72 -24.41 0.08
CA PRO A 212 9.60 -23.54 0.86
C PRO A 212 8.86 -22.29 1.32
N PHE A 213 8.96 -21.99 2.61
CA PHE A 213 8.35 -20.81 3.22
C PHE A 213 9.17 -19.54 3.02
N ASP A 214 10.43 -19.66 2.64
CA ASP A 214 11.34 -18.55 2.43
C ASP A 214 11.52 -18.19 0.96
N CYS A 215 11.92 -16.91 0.73
CA CYS A 215 12.13 -16.40 -0.61
C CYS A 215 13.30 -17.07 -1.34
N ASP A 216 14.36 -17.48 -0.63
CA ASP A 216 15.53 -18.12 -1.24
C ASP A 216 15.14 -19.45 -1.89
N SER A 217 14.56 -20.34 -1.09
CA SER A 217 14.16 -21.67 -1.55
C SER A 217 13.14 -21.59 -2.69
N LEU A 218 12.14 -20.72 -2.56
CA LEU A 218 11.11 -20.60 -3.59
C LEU A 218 11.69 -19.98 -4.87
N SER A 219 12.45 -18.90 -4.75
CA SER A 219 13.02 -18.22 -5.93
C SER A 219 13.97 -19.13 -6.70
N ARG A 220 14.86 -19.86 -6.03
CA ARG A 220 15.73 -20.84 -6.71
C ARG A 220 14.96 -21.90 -7.45
N ARG A 221 13.83 -22.34 -6.88
CA ARG A 221 13.00 -23.39 -7.46
C ARG A 221 12.24 -22.92 -8.71
N ILE A 222 11.81 -21.67 -8.77
CA ILE A 222 11.01 -21.15 -9.90
C ILE A 222 11.80 -20.32 -10.90
N HIS A 223 12.95 -19.76 -10.52
CA HIS A 223 13.76 -18.89 -11.36
C HIS A 223 15.12 -19.48 -11.74
N GLY A 224 15.56 -20.51 -11.03
CA GLY A 224 16.92 -21.04 -11.12
C GLY A 224 17.93 -20.25 -10.31
N HIS A 225 19.13 -20.82 -10.23
CA HIS A 225 20.21 -20.26 -9.43
C HIS A 225 20.71 -18.93 -9.98
N THR A 226 20.90 -18.85 -11.28
CA THR A 226 21.52 -17.68 -11.91
C THR A 226 20.64 -16.43 -11.76
N LEU A 227 19.36 -16.50 -12.08
CA LEU A 227 18.46 -15.35 -11.93
C LEU A 227 18.26 -14.98 -10.47
N HIS A 228 18.19 -15.98 -9.58
CA HIS A 228 18.11 -15.76 -8.16
C HIS A 228 19.30 -14.95 -7.64
N GLU A 229 20.53 -15.35 -7.95
CA GLU A 229 21.74 -14.65 -7.48
C GLU A 229 21.91 -13.28 -8.15
N THR A 230 21.50 -13.13 -9.41
CA THR A 230 21.68 -11.87 -10.14
C THR A 230 20.66 -10.80 -9.72
N LEU A 231 19.44 -11.19 -9.37
CA LEU A 231 18.34 -10.25 -9.17
C LEU A 231 17.73 -10.30 -7.75
N PHE A 232 17.37 -11.50 -7.26
CA PHE A 232 16.58 -11.61 -6.03
C PHE A 232 17.41 -11.40 -4.78
N VAL A 233 18.61 -11.97 -4.72
CA VAL A 233 19.52 -11.82 -3.58
C VAL A 233 19.97 -10.36 -3.41
N PRO A 234 20.48 -9.67 -4.45
CA PRO A 234 20.81 -8.25 -4.34
C PRO A 234 19.63 -7.40 -3.92
N PHE A 235 18.46 -7.63 -4.51
CA PHE A 235 17.26 -6.86 -4.19
C PHE A 235 16.82 -7.06 -2.72
N ALA A 236 16.77 -8.31 -2.24
CA ALA A 236 16.44 -8.61 -0.86
C ALA A 236 17.40 -7.93 0.12
N ARG A 237 18.70 -8.02 -0.15
CA ARG A 237 19.73 -7.36 0.67
C ARG A 237 19.61 -5.84 0.63
N GLN A 238 19.39 -5.27 -0.56
CA GLN A 238 19.33 -3.82 -0.74
C GLN A 238 18.13 -3.19 -0.01
N VAL A 239 16.96 -3.79 -0.14
CA VAL A 239 15.71 -3.27 0.45
C VAL A 239 15.56 -3.68 1.91
N MET A 240 15.73 -4.98 2.19
CA MET A 240 15.38 -5.57 3.49
C MET A 240 16.57 -5.65 4.44
N ASN A 241 17.80 -5.48 3.95
CA ASN A 241 19.03 -5.72 4.69
C ASN A 241 19.05 -7.13 5.33
N ARG A 242 18.53 -8.11 4.60
CA ARG A 242 18.46 -9.52 5.01
C ARG A 242 18.71 -10.42 3.81
N ASP A 243 19.19 -11.61 4.08
CA ASP A 243 19.24 -12.66 3.07
C ASP A 243 17.83 -13.18 2.74
N ALA A 244 17.65 -13.60 1.49
CA ALA A 244 16.36 -14.08 1.00
C ALA A 244 15.82 -15.27 1.80
N SER A 245 16.67 -16.08 2.42
CA SER A 245 16.31 -17.19 3.31
C SER A 245 15.60 -16.77 4.60
N HIS A 246 15.75 -15.51 5.02
CA HIS A 246 15.08 -14.97 6.19
C HIS A 246 13.71 -14.34 5.86
N LEU A 247 13.39 -14.22 4.58
CA LEU A 247 12.16 -13.57 4.13
C LEU A 247 11.08 -14.59 3.80
N ALA A 248 9.87 -14.36 4.27
CA ALA A 248 8.73 -15.18 3.88
C ALA A 248 8.40 -14.94 2.40
N ALA A 249 8.39 -16.00 1.61
CA ALA A 249 8.12 -15.95 0.18
C ALA A 249 6.78 -15.25 -0.14
N LEU A 250 5.85 -15.38 0.77
CA LEU A 250 4.54 -14.75 0.69
C LEU A 250 4.58 -13.21 0.68
N TYR A 251 5.64 -12.57 1.12
CA TYR A 251 5.76 -11.11 1.18
C TYR A 251 6.53 -10.48 0.02
N HIS A 252 6.84 -11.21 -1.02
CA HIS A 252 7.66 -10.72 -2.13
C HIS A 252 7.14 -9.41 -2.74
N ARG A 253 5.83 -9.15 -2.72
CA ARG A 253 5.26 -7.91 -3.26
C ARG A 253 5.42 -6.70 -2.36
N LEU A 254 5.66 -6.88 -1.07
CA LEU A 254 5.82 -5.73 -0.16
C LEU A 254 6.95 -4.79 -0.62
N PRO A 255 8.16 -5.30 -0.94
CA PRO A 255 9.22 -4.50 -1.53
C PRO A 255 9.14 -4.40 -3.06
N TRP A 256 8.12 -4.96 -3.70
CA TRP A 256 8.04 -5.16 -5.14
C TRP A 256 9.11 -6.11 -5.71
N LEU A 257 9.46 -7.15 -4.95
CA LEU A 257 10.31 -8.23 -5.45
C LEU A 257 9.50 -9.07 -6.43
N PRO A 258 9.81 -9.04 -7.74
CA PRO A 258 9.05 -9.77 -8.75
C PRO A 258 9.35 -11.26 -8.63
N MET A 259 8.30 -12.08 -8.57
CA MET A 259 8.40 -13.53 -8.63
C MET A 259 7.49 -14.03 -9.74
N TYR A 260 8.05 -14.71 -10.71
CA TYR A 260 7.36 -15.11 -11.93
C TYR A 260 7.36 -16.62 -12.11
N TRP A 261 6.40 -17.11 -12.88
CA TRP A 261 6.41 -18.48 -13.35
C TRP A 261 7.50 -18.70 -14.39
N PRO A 262 8.23 -19.83 -14.35
CA PRO A 262 9.26 -20.14 -15.34
C PRO A 262 8.73 -20.13 -16.76
N GLN A 263 7.47 -20.60 -17.01
CA GLN A 263 6.88 -20.56 -18.36
C GLN A 263 6.71 -19.15 -18.88
N THR A 264 6.33 -18.19 -18.01
CA THR A 264 6.19 -16.79 -18.42
C THR A 264 7.53 -16.22 -18.83
N LEU A 265 8.56 -16.47 -18.01
CA LEU A 265 9.90 -16.02 -18.29
C LEU A 265 10.48 -16.67 -19.55
N LEU A 266 10.26 -17.98 -19.74
CA LEU A 266 10.67 -18.71 -20.95
C LEU A 266 9.92 -18.23 -22.18
N SER A 267 8.63 -17.99 -22.09
CA SER A 267 7.84 -17.43 -23.19
C SER A 267 8.37 -16.05 -23.59
N THR A 268 8.68 -15.22 -22.62
CA THR A 268 9.27 -13.91 -22.84
C THR A 268 10.63 -14.02 -23.53
N LEU A 269 11.49 -14.93 -23.08
CA LEU A 269 12.81 -15.15 -23.68
C LEU A 269 12.74 -15.74 -25.08
N SER A 270 11.85 -16.72 -25.31
CA SER A 270 11.79 -17.46 -26.57
C SER A 270 11.06 -16.73 -27.68
N ASN A 271 9.99 -16.03 -27.36
CA ASN A 271 9.09 -15.41 -28.33
C ASN A 271 9.30 -13.91 -28.45
N HIS A 272 10.30 -13.37 -27.80
CA HIS A 272 10.52 -11.93 -27.76
C HIS A 272 9.28 -11.14 -27.36
N GLY A 273 8.46 -11.66 -26.45
CA GLY A 273 7.24 -11.01 -26.03
C GLY A 273 6.52 -11.70 -24.89
N ARG A 274 5.41 -11.12 -24.51
CA ARG A 274 4.52 -11.67 -23.49
C ARG A 274 3.84 -12.94 -23.97
N VAL A 275 3.42 -13.77 -23.01
CA VAL A 275 2.50 -14.87 -23.32
C VAL A 275 1.26 -14.29 -23.99
N PRO A 276 0.82 -14.82 -25.13
CA PRO A 276 -0.35 -14.32 -25.83
C PRO A 276 -1.59 -14.29 -24.94
N GLY A 277 -2.36 -13.20 -25.03
CA GLY A 277 -3.57 -13.01 -24.24
C GLY A 277 -3.35 -12.46 -22.83
N MET A 278 -2.10 -12.22 -22.42
CA MET A 278 -1.80 -11.62 -21.12
C MET A 278 -1.65 -10.10 -21.21
N PRO A 279 -2.41 -9.31 -20.44
CA PRO A 279 -2.20 -7.87 -20.37
C PRO A 279 -0.83 -7.55 -19.75
N ALA A 280 -0.20 -6.46 -20.16
CA ALA A 280 0.95 -5.92 -19.45
C ALA A 280 0.48 -5.31 -18.11
N THR A 281 1.31 -5.41 -17.09
CA THR A 281 1.10 -4.62 -15.88
C THR A 281 1.33 -3.15 -16.22
N VAL A 282 0.30 -2.33 -16.04
CA VAL A 282 0.33 -0.89 -16.26
C VAL A 282 0.06 -0.18 -14.96
N PHE A 283 0.96 0.70 -14.59
CA PHE A 283 0.82 1.52 -13.41
C PHE A 283 0.15 2.84 -13.74
N ASN A 284 -0.68 3.32 -12.82
CA ASN A 284 -1.43 4.55 -12.95
C ASN A 284 -1.21 5.45 -11.74
N TYR A 285 -1.37 6.75 -11.96
CA TYR A 285 -1.21 7.77 -10.95
C TYR A 285 -2.27 8.86 -11.13
N PRO A 286 -2.61 9.66 -10.11
CA PRO A 286 -3.50 10.80 -10.26
C PRO A 286 -2.99 11.78 -11.32
N SER A 287 -3.86 12.24 -12.23
CA SER A 287 -3.48 13.17 -13.30
C SER A 287 -3.03 14.53 -12.77
N HIS A 288 -3.51 14.90 -11.60
CA HIS A 288 -3.12 16.13 -10.90
C HIS A 288 -3.00 15.84 -9.42
N GLY A 289 -1.84 16.09 -8.83
CA GLY A 289 -1.60 15.89 -7.40
C GLY A 289 -0.85 14.58 -7.09
N SER A 290 -1.27 13.89 -6.04
CA SER A 290 -0.63 12.69 -5.52
C SER A 290 -1.67 11.76 -4.87
N ILE A 291 -1.28 10.55 -4.53
CA ILE A 291 -2.12 9.66 -3.70
C ILE A 291 -2.40 10.32 -2.34
N ALA A 292 -1.40 11.00 -1.77
CA ALA A 292 -1.57 11.79 -0.56
C ALA A 292 -2.64 12.88 -0.70
N ALA A 293 -2.78 13.50 -1.87
CA ALA A 293 -3.83 14.48 -2.13
C ALA A 293 -5.23 13.85 -2.14
N ILE A 294 -5.39 12.66 -2.74
CA ILE A 294 -6.64 11.90 -2.67
C ILE A 294 -6.99 11.60 -1.20
N CYS A 295 -6.01 11.15 -0.43
CA CYS A 295 -6.18 10.87 0.99
C CYS A 295 -6.57 12.11 1.79
N GLN A 296 -6.01 13.29 1.47
CA GLN A 296 -6.40 14.56 2.07
C GLN A 296 -7.85 14.94 1.75
N ASN A 297 -8.26 14.76 0.50
CA ASN A 297 -9.65 15.04 0.09
C ASN A 297 -10.63 14.15 0.87
N LEU A 298 -10.35 12.85 0.99
CA LEU A 298 -11.15 11.94 1.81
C LEU A 298 -11.14 12.36 3.29
N THR A 299 -10.00 12.79 3.82
CA THR A 299 -9.89 13.31 5.20
C THR A 299 -10.78 14.53 5.40
N GLN A 300 -10.81 15.44 4.42
CA GLN A 300 -11.63 16.64 4.46
C GLN A 300 -13.12 16.32 4.37
N MET A 301 -13.49 15.33 3.55
CA MET A 301 -14.87 14.81 3.50
C MET A 301 -15.26 14.23 4.87
N VAL A 302 -14.42 13.41 5.48
CA VAL A 302 -14.67 12.83 6.82
C VAL A 302 -14.88 13.93 7.86
N ARG A 303 -14.06 14.99 7.86
CA ARG A 303 -14.15 16.08 8.84
C ARG A 303 -15.41 16.96 8.67
N ASN A 304 -15.92 17.07 7.45
CA ASN A 304 -16.99 18.01 7.13
C ASN A 304 -18.37 17.36 6.92
N HIS A 305 -18.44 16.03 6.79
CA HIS A 305 -19.68 15.36 6.47
C HIS A 305 -20.57 15.15 7.71
N PRO A 306 -21.85 15.57 7.71
CA PRO A 306 -22.73 15.54 8.89
C PRO A 306 -23.05 14.13 9.39
N LEU A 307 -22.92 13.09 8.56
CA LEU A 307 -23.13 11.70 8.93
C LEU A 307 -21.87 11.01 9.47
N ILE A 308 -20.74 11.72 9.56
CA ILE A 308 -19.49 11.17 10.07
C ILE A 308 -19.10 11.88 11.36
N THR A 309 -19.01 11.12 12.44
CA THR A 309 -18.49 11.62 13.73
C THR A 309 -17.03 11.20 13.85
N LEU A 310 -16.11 12.16 13.97
CA LEU A 310 -14.68 11.89 14.18
C LEU A 310 -14.33 12.14 15.65
N VAL A 311 -13.85 11.10 16.32
CA VAL A 311 -13.34 11.13 17.70
C VAL A 311 -11.83 10.94 17.65
N GLU A 312 -11.06 11.98 17.95
CA GLU A 312 -9.59 11.91 18.01
C GLU A 312 -9.15 11.64 19.44
N ASP A 313 -9.14 10.34 19.83
CA ASP A 313 -8.91 9.93 21.20
C ASP A 313 -8.33 8.51 21.30
N PRO A 314 -7.32 8.25 22.16
CA PRO A 314 -6.80 6.92 22.38
C PRO A 314 -7.86 5.96 22.92
N ILE A 315 -7.93 4.75 22.35
CA ILE A 315 -8.76 3.67 22.85
C ILE A 315 -8.04 3.00 24.03
N GLN A 316 -8.70 2.94 25.17
CA GLN A 316 -8.18 2.31 26.38
C GLN A 316 -8.65 0.85 26.51
N GLN A 317 -9.92 0.60 26.25
CA GLN A 317 -10.52 -0.73 26.37
C GLN A 317 -11.59 -0.97 25.31
N VAL A 318 -11.73 -2.21 24.91
CA VAL A 318 -12.84 -2.69 24.09
C VAL A 318 -13.43 -3.92 24.75
N ARG A 319 -14.74 -3.93 24.94
CA ARG A 319 -15.48 -5.07 25.49
C ARG A 319 -16.61 -5.44 24.54
N ARG A 320 -16.88 -6.73 24.41
CA ARG A 320 -18.07 -7.24 23.73
C ARG A 320 -19.14 -7.55 24.79
N THR A 321 -20.32 -6.94 24.65
CA THR A 321 -21.52 -7.34 25.38
C THR A 321 -22.34 -8.32 24.54
N ALA A 322 -23.48 -8.78 25.04
CA ALA A 322 -24.36 -9.67 24.26
C ALA A 322 -24.75 -9.05 22.91
N ASP A 323 -25.06 -7.74 22.88
CA ASP A 323 -25.68 -7.08 21.73
C ASP A 323 -24.77 -6.08 21.00
N HIS A 324 -23.74 -5.53 21.65
CA HIS A 324 -22.92 -4.46 21.08
C HIS A 324 -21.50 -4.45 21.64
N PHE A 325 -20.63 -3.64 21.03
CA PHE A 325 -19.31 -3.30 21.56
C PHE A 325 -19.38 -2.06 22.44
N VAL A 326 -18.58 -2.05 23.50
CA VAL A 326 -18.31 -0.87 24.33
C VAL A 326 -16.85 -0.52 24.16
N ILE A 327 -16.57 0.66 23.61
CA ILE A 327 -15.23 1.17 23.35
C ILE A 327 -14.99 2.32 24.33
N THR A 328 -14.12 2.10 25.32
CA THR A 328 -13.72 3.13 26.27
C THR A 328 -12.55 3.92 25.71
N THR A 329 -12.72 5.24 25.60
CA THR A 329 -11.69 6.18 25.16
C THR A 329 -11.18 7.02 26.32
N ALA A 330 -10.02 7.66 26.15
CA ALA A 330 -9.37 8.36 27.25
C ALA A 330 -10.13 9.61 27.73
N LYS A 331 -10.79 10.33 26.80
CA LYS A 331 -11.43 11.64 27.10
C LYS A 331 -12.94 11.63 26.90
N HIS A 332 -13.45 10.80 25.99
CA HIS A 332 -14.88 10.80 25.63
C HIS A 332 -15.67 9.68 26.33
N GLY A 333 -15.01 8.86 27.16
CA GLY A 333 -15.65 7.76 27.88
C GLY A 333 -16.08 6.62 26.96
N ASP A 334 -17.22 6.00 27.27
CA ASP A 334 -17.73 4.83 26.58
C ASP A 334 -18.52 5.19 25.31
N ILE A 335 -18.11 4.61 24.18
CA ILE A 335 -18.79 4.69 22.89
C ILE A 335 -19.37 3.31 22.59
N HIS A 336 -20.68 3.26 22.34
CA HIS A 336 -21.41 2.02 22.07
C HIS A 336 -21.55 1.80 20.56
N ALA A 337 -21.28 0.58 20.06
CA ALA A 337 -21.32 0.24 18.64
C ALA A 337 -21.96 -1.12 18.39
N GLN A 338 -22.89 -1.21 17.43
CA GLN A 338 -23.44 -2.50 17.00
C GLN A 338 -22.40 -3.31 16.26
N ARG A 339 -21.59 -2.65 15.41
CA ARG A 339 -20.48 -3.21 14.63
C ARG A 339 -19.21 -2.40 14.90
N LEU A 340 -18.07 -3.10 14.91
CA LEU A 340 -16.76 -2.49 15.11
C LEU A 340 -15.79 -2.95 14.02
N GLY A 341 -15.40 -2.02 13.13
CA GLY A 341 -14.28 -2.18 12.21
C GLY A 341 -12.97 -1.84 12.91
N TRP A 342 -11.99 -2.73 12.84
CA TRP A 342 -10.70 -2.57 13.52
C TRP A 342 -9.56 -2.46 12.51
N ALA A 343 -8.96 -1.28 12.39
CA ALA A 343 -7.91 -0.99 11.40
C ALA A 343 -6.50 -0.85 12.01
N MET A 344 -6.37 -1.10 13.30
CA MET A 344 -5.07 -1.16 13.98
C MET A 344 -4.51 -2.59 13.96
N THR A 345 -3.29 -2.78 14.49
CA THR A 345 -2.67 -4.11 14.54
C THR A 345 -3.46 -5.08 15.45
N PRO A 346 -3.37 -6.40 15.20
CA PRO A 346 -3.99 -7.39 16.09
C PRO A 346 -3.50 -7.30 17.53
N ASN A 347 -2.19 -7.07 17.74
CA ASN A 347 -1.61 -6.90 19.08
C ASN A 347 -2.25 -5.74 19.84
N ARG A 348 -2.56 -4.63 19.15
CA ARG A 348 -3.29 -3.53 19.80
C ARG A 348 -4.72 -3.93 20.15
N GLY A 349 -5.38 -4.72 19.30
CA GLY A 349 -6.71 -5.28 19.57
C GLY A 349 -6.71 -6.17 20.81
N MET A 350 -5.72 -7.04 20.94
CA MET A 350 -5.53 -7.87 22.14
C MET A 350 -5.33 -7.01 23.40
N ALA A 351 -4.43 -6.03 23.33
CA ALA A 351 -4.13 -5.18 24.47
C ALA A 351 -5.37 -4.44 25.00
N VAL A 352 -6.20 -3.87 24.11
CA VAL A 352 -7.44 -3.18 24.53
C VAL A 352 -8.55 -4.14 24.94
N ALA A 353 -8.46 -5.42 24.58
CA ALA A 353 -9.32 -6.49 25.09
C ALA A 353 -8.86 -7.02 26.48
N GLY A 354 -7.79 -6.46 27.05
CA GLY A 354 -7.23 -6.88 28.33
C GLY A 354 -6.38 -8.16 28.25
N MET A 355 -5.95 -8.55 27.06
CA MET A 355 -5.07 -9.70 26.87
C MET A 355 -3.60 -9.27 26.82
N THR A 356 -2.72 -10.17 27.25
CA THR A 356 -1.28 -9.97 27.06
C THR A 356 -0.94 -10.16 25.58
N ALA A 357 -0.43 -9.11 24.93
CA ALA A 357 0.08 -9.24 23.57
C ALA A 357 1.34 -10.13 23.55
N PRO A 358 1.61 -10.85 22.45
CA PRO A 358 2.86 -11.57 22.30
C PRO A 358 4.06 -10.66 22.60
N ALA A 359 5.06 -11.21 23.30
CA ALA A 359 6.22 -10.43 23.77
C ALA A 359 7.07 -9.84 22.64
N GLU A 360 7.02 -10.41 21.45
CA GLU A 360 7.78 -9.95 20.31
C GLU A 360 6.93 -9.07 19.39
N ASN A 361 7.27 -7.78 19.36
CA ASN A 361 6.87 -6.96 18.23
C ASN A 361 7.62 -7.46 17.00
N PRO A 362 6.95 -7.71 15.87
CA PRO A 362 7.65 -8.06 14.64
C PRO A 362 8.67 -6.98 14.30
N GLU A 363 9.87 -7.41 13.97
CA GLU A 363 10.93 -6.50 13.52
C GLU A 363 10.40 -5.63 12.37
N ARG A 364 10.75 -4.37 12.37
CA ARG A 364 10.30 -3.41 11.35
C ARG A 364 11.47 -2.92 10.53
N LEU A 365 11.18 -2.69 9.25
CA LEU A 365 12.16 -2.13 8.33
C LEU A 365 12.31 -0.63 8.57
N PRO A 366 13.51 -0.16 8.81
CA PRO A 366 13.80 1.26 8.77
C PRO A 366 13.81 1.75 7.32
N LEU A 367 13.39 2.97 7.11
CA LEU A 367 13.34 3.62 5.80
C LEU A 367 13.93 5.02 5.88
N MET A 368 14.76 5.36 4.92
CA MET A 368 15.29 6.69 4.72
C MET A 368 14.82 7.23 3.36
N LEU A 369 14.23 8.43 3.36
CA LEU A 369 13.70 9.09 2.17
C LEU A 369 14.45 10.42 1.96
N GLY A 370 15.17 10.55 0.85
CA GLY A 370 15.72 11.80 0.38
C GLY A 370 14.77 12.46 -0.62
N PHE A 371 14.24 13.63 -0.28
CA PHE A 371 13.41 14.44 -1.15
C PHE A 371 14.28 15.47 -1.84
N PHE A 372 14.35 15.41 -3.16
CA PHE A 372 15.14 16.32 -3.97
C PHE A 372 14.24 17.21 -4.82
N LYS A 373 14.58 18.49 -4.91
CA LYS A 373 14.12 19.40 -5.96
C LYS A 373 15.33 19.76 -6.82
N LEU A 374 15.31 19.35 -8.07
CA LEU A 374 16.41 19.53 -9.03
C LEU A 374 15.95 20.42 -10.18
N ALA A 375 16.88 21.09 -10.86
CA ALA A 375 16.60 21.65 -12.17
C ALA A 375 16.37 20.52 -13.18
N GLU A 376 15.37 20.64 -14.05
CA GLU A 376 15.05 19.63 -15.06
C GLU A 376 16.27 19.28 -15.93
N SER A 377 17.09 20.27 -16.28
CA SER A 377 18.32 20.09 -17.06
C SER A 377 19.39 19.23 -16.35
N GLN A 378 19.26 18.98 -15.05
CA GLN A 378 20.18 18.15 -14.28
C GLN A 378 19.76 16.67 -14.22
N VAL A 379 18.55 16.34 -14.69
CA VAL A 379 18.00 14.99 -14.69
C VAL A 379 18.09 14.42 -16.11
N HIS A 380 18.98 13.45 -16.30
CA HIS A 380 19.25 12.89 -17.62
C HIS A 380 18.23 11.84 -18.04
N GLN A 381 17.66 11.11 -17.06
CA GLN A 381 16.69 10.06 -17.33
C GLN A 381 15.37 10.38 -16.64
N VAL A 382 14.37 10.73 -17.45
CA VAL A 382 13.01 10.94 -16.97
C VAL A 382 12.29 9.60 -16.95
N VAL A 383 12.42 8.87 -15.85
CA VAL A 383 11.66 7.64 -15.58
C VAL A 383 10.70 7.90 -14.42
N SER A 384 9.53 7.30 -14.46
CA SER A 384 8.55 7.45 -13.36
C SER A 384 9.07 6.83 -12.06
N VAL A 385 9.56 5.60 -12.14
CA VAL A 385 10.18 4.86 -11.05
C VAL A 385 11.36 4.08 -11.57
N LEU A 386 12.42 4.02 -10.77
CA LEU A 386 13.58 3.20 -11.04
C LEU A 386 13.92 2.39 -9.78
N HIS A 387 14.00 1.07 -9.93
CA HIS A 387 14.55 0.18 -8.92
C HIS A 387 16.04 -0.05 -9.17
N ALA A 388 16.87 0.29 -8.21
CA ALA A 388 18.29 -0.02 -8.23
C ALA A 388 18.52 -1.38 -7.54
N VAL A 389 18.78 -2.41 -8.35
CA VAL A 389 19.06 -3.76 -7.89
C VAL A 389 20.54 -4.01 -8.12
N ALA A 390 21.39 -3.35 -7.35
CA ALA A 390 22.82 -3.44 -7.55
C ALA A 390 23.55 -3.31 -6.23
N ASN A 391 24.77 -3.87 -6.17
CA ASN A 391 25.64 -3.73 -5.01
C ASN A 391 26.50 -2.45 -5.06
N ASP A 392 26.40 -1.68 -6.14
CA ASP A 392 27.18 -0.47 -6.41
C ASP A 392 26.52 0.83 -5.96
N THR A 393 25.35 0.74 -5.33
CA THR A 393 24.62 1.88 -4.76
C THR A 393 24.07 1.58 -3.37
N GLY A 394 23.94 2.63 -2.53
CA GLY A 394 23.28 2.55 -1.23
C GLY A 394 21.77 2.72 -1.30
N ILE A 395 21.26 3.29 -2.41
CA ILE A 395 19.82 3.50 -2.66
C ILE A 395 19.22 2.31 -3.41
N TYR A 396 17.92 2.05 -3.21
CA TYR A 396 17.25 0.93 -3.88
C TYR A 396 16.09 1.35 -4.78
N ARG A 397 15.54 2.56 -4.62
CA ARG A 397 14.44 3.03 -5.45
C ARG A 397 14.44 4.54 -5.60
N ILE A 398 14.12 5.00 -6.78
CA ILE A 398 13.91 6.40 -7.09
C ILE A 398 12.51 6.55 -7.68
N THR A 399 11.70 7.45 -7.13
CA THR A 399 10.41 7.86 -7.69
C THR A 399 10.54 9.28 -8.19
N ASN A 400 10.34 9.49 -9.47
CA ASN A 400 10.21 10.82 -10.04
C ASN A 400 8.76 11.28 -9.93
N ALA A 401 8.47 11.99 -8.86
CA ALA A 401 7.12 12.45 -8.56
C ALA A 401 6.57 13.36 -9.67
N THR A 402 7.42 14.16 -10.31
CA THR A 402 7.02 15.02 -11.44
C THR A 402 6.65 14.19 -12.66
N ALA A 403 7.44 13.19 -13.01
CA ALA A 403 7.14 12.28 -14.12
C ALA A 403 5.89 11.41 -13.84
N CYS A 404 5.55 11.18 -12.58
CA CYS A 404 4.29 10.55 -12.18
C CYS A 404 3.09 11.49 -12.24
N GLY A 405 3.27 12.80 -12.37
CA GLY A 405 2.18 13.77 -12.47
C GLY A 405 2.02 14.70 -11.25
N THR A 406 2.92 14.60 -10.26
CA THR A 406 2.90 15.54 -9.13
C THR A 406 3.30 16.94 -9.62
N PRO A 407 2.48 17.97 -9.38
CA PRO A 407 2.80 19.34 -9.80
C PRO A 407 4.12 19.83 -9.17
N THR A 408 4.92 20.51 -9.98
CA THR A 408 6.16 21.14 -9.55
C THR A 408 6.28 22.53 -10.15
N ASP A 409 7.27 23.30 -9.71
CA ASP A 409 7.54 24.61 -10.30
C ASP A 409 8.20 24.40 -11.68
N GLU A 410 7.95 25.33 -12.61
CA GLU A 410 8.46 25.27 -13.99
C GLU A 410 9.99 25.05 -14.02
N GLY A 411 10.44 24.19 -14.93
CA GLY A 411 11.85 23.85 -15.09
C GLY A 411 12.47 23.07 -13.93
N THR A 412 11.65 22.51 -13.02
CA THR A 412 12.14 21.69 -11.91
C THR A 412 11.53 20.30 -11.90
N MET A 413 12.25 19.34 -11.30
CA MET A 413 11.80 17.98 -11.04
C MET A 413 11.91 17.64 -9.56
N ARG A 414 11.01 16.78 -9.09
CA ARG A 414 11.00 16.23 -7.73
C ARG A 414 11.28 14.75 -7.76
N LEU A 415 12.36 14.35 -7.09
CA LEU A 415 12.71 12.96 -6.90
C LEU A 415 12.53 12.58 -5.44
N VAL A 416 12.03 11.37 -5.20
CA VAL A 416 12.06 10.72 -3.89
C VAL A 416 12.99 9.53 -4.00
N VAL A 417 14.06 9.55 -3.21
CA VAL A 417 15.12 8.53 -3.19
C VAL A 417 14.96 7.70 -1.93
N GLU A 418 14.85 6.40 -2.09
CA GLU A 418 14.62 5.47 -0.99
C GLU A 418 15.85 4.62 -0.70
N ALA A 419 16.20 4.51 0.57
CA ALA A 419 17.30 3.68 1.05
C ALA A 419 16.94 2.98 2.37
N ASN A 420 17.46 1.78 2.56
CA ASN A 420 17.56 1.18 3.88
C ASN A 420 18.79 1.80 4.59
N PRO A 421 18.64 2.48 5.73
CA PRO A 421 19.72 3.22 6.35
C PRO A 421 20.93 2.35 6.71
N HIS A 422 20.71 1.08 7.09
CA HIS A 422 21.82 0.16 7.40
C HIS A 422 22.61 -0.24 6.15
N ARG A 423 21.91 -0.50 5.03
CA ARG A 423 22.57 -0.79 3.75
C ARG A 423 23.27 0.44 3.19
N PHE A 424 22.65 1.59 3.33
CA PHE A 424 23.22 2.86 2.90
C PHE A 424 24.53 3.15 3.66
N ALA A 425 24.55 3.00 4.98
CA ALA A 425 25.76 3.17 5.79
C ALA A 425 26.83 2.11 5.48
N ALA A 426 26.42 0.87 5.22
CA ALA A 426 27.36 -0.20 4.84
C ALA A 426 27.99 0.05 3.46
N HIS A 427 27.27 0.65 2.53
CA HIS A 427 27.76 1.03 1.21
C HIS A 427 28.66 2.27 1.28
N HIS A 428 28.25 3.31 2.00
CA HIS A 428 29.00 4.54 2.21
C HIS A 428 29.76 4.51 3.53
N VAL A 429 30.81 3.70 3.58
CA VAL A 429 31.62 3.47 4.80
C VAL A 429 32.07 4.79 5.43
N GLY A 430 31.81 4.96 6.72
CA GLY A 430 32.20 6.15 7.48
C GLY A 430 31.23 7.32 7.37
N ILE A 431 30.09 7.15 6.70
CA ILE A 431 29.07 8.22 6.63
C ILE A 431 28.38 8.40 7.99
N ASP A 432 28.26 9.64 8.42
CA ASP A 432 27.34 9.99 9.51
C ASP A 432 25.92 10.19 8.95
N LEU A 433 25.04 9.28 9.30
CA LEU A 433 23.63 9.39 8.85
C LEU A 433 22.91 10.60 9.46
N ASN A 434 23.44 11.22 10.52
CA ASN A 434 22.88 12.43 11.11
C ASN A 434 23.30 13.72 10.39
N ASP A 435 24.37 13.65 9.59
CA ASP A 435 24.76 14.73 8.70
C ASP A 435 23.93 14.68 7.40
N GLU A 436 22.88 15.48 7.35
CA GLU A 436 22.02 15.56 6.15
C GLU A 436 22.79 15.94 4.89
N SER A 437 23.83 16.76 5.01
CA SER A 437 24.65 17.17 3.86
C SER A 437 25.47 16.00 3.33
N ALA A 438 26.08 15.21 4.23
CA ALA A 438 26.82 14.02 3.85
C ALA A 438 25.91 12.97 3.19
N VAL A 439 24.71 12.74 3.76
CA VAL A 439 23.70 11.82 3.19
C VAL A 439 23.24 12.31 1.82
N MET A 440 22.94 13.60 1.67
CA MET A 440 22.57 14.20 0.39
C MET A 440 23.65 13.97 -0.67
N GLN A 441 24.90 14.25 -0.37
CA GLN A 441 26.01 14.05 -1.30
C GLN A 441 26.21 12.58 -1.68
N ALA A 442 26.02 11.67 -0.73
CA ALA A 442 26.09 10.24 -0.99
C ALA A 442 24.96 9.78 -1.93
N MET A 443 23.71 10.21 -1.68
CA MET A 443 22.58 9.93 -2.57
C MET A 443 22.78 10.51 -3.98
N LEU A 444 23.35 11.70 -4.09
CA LEU A 444 23.67 12.31 -5.40
C LEU A 444 24.73 11.51 -6.16
N ARG A 445 25.74 10.97 -5.47
CA ARG A 445 26.72 10.06 -6.09
C ARG A 445 26.03 8.81 -6.63
N ASP A 446 25.15 8.20 -5.84
CA ASP A 446 24.39 7.03 -6.27
C ASP A 446 23.51 7.34 -7.49
N LEU A 447 22.77 8.46 -7.46
CA LEU A 447 21.96 8.92 -8.61
C LEU A 447 22.80 9.12 -9.87
N SER A 448 24.02 9.62 -9.72
CA SER A 448 24.96 9.78 -10.84
C SER A 448 25.51 8.43 -11.32
N THR A 449 25.83 7.50 -10.42
CA THR A 449 26.32 6.16 -10.76
C THR A 449 25.32 5.41 -11.65
N ILE A 450 24.02 5.52 -11.35
CA ILE A 450 22.95 4.90 -12.15
C ILE A 450 22.48 5.77 -13.32
N GLY A 451 23.14 6.90 -13.58
CA GLY A 451 22.87 7.76 -14.74
C GLY A 451 21.59 8.57 -14.66
N VAL A 452 20.96 8.70 -13.49
CA VAL A 452 19.75 9.53 -13.31
C VAL A 452 20.10 11.01 -13.37
N THR A 453 21.25 11.40 -12.82
CA THR A 453 21.74 12.78 -12.80
C THR A 453 23.17 12.90 -13.32
N ALA A 454 23.59 14.11 -13.65
CA ALA A 454 25.00 14.40 -13.89
C ALA A 454 25.84 14.20 -12.62
N SER A 455 27.17 14.04 -12.78
CA SER A 455 28.10 13.74 -11.68
C SER A 455 28.27 14.90 -10.67
N ALA A 456 28.06 16.13 -11.09
CA ALA A 456 28.29 17.29 -10.24
C ALA A 456 27.07 18.21 -10.28
N ILE A 457 26.02 17.86 -9.54
CA ILE A 457 24.81 18.67 -9.45
C ILE A 457 24.65 19.29 -8.06
N ARG A 458 23.96 20.42 -8.04
CA ARG A 458 23.54 21.06 -6.82
C ARG A 458 22.02 21.11 -6.77
N PRO A 459 21.38 20.45 -5.81
CA PRO A 459 19.93 20.48 -5.70
C PRO A 459 19.44 21.89 -5.34
N ILE A 460 18.27 22.28 -5.85
CA ILE A 460 17.56 23.49 -5.47
C ILE A 460 17.03 23.36 -4.04
N GLY A 461 16.66 22.14 -3.65
CA GLY A 461 16.24 21.81 -2.29
C GLY A 461 16.45 20.33 -2.00
N PHE A 462 16.70 20.04 -0.74
CA PHE A 462 16.82 18.71 -0.20
C PHE A 462 16.20 18.66 1.20
N GLU A 463 15.53 17.56 1.52
CA GLU A 463 15.02 17.27 2.84
C GLU A 463 15.09 15.77 3.09
N LEU A 464 15.59 15.37 4.25
CA LEU A 464 15.76 13.98 4.65
C LEU A 464 14.67 13.61 5.67
N LYS A 465 14.01 12.46 5.45
CA LYS A 465 13.11 11.85 6.43
C LYS A 465 13.58 10.46 6.78
N ARG A 466 13.47 10.10 8.05
CA ARG A 466 13.82 8.78 8.56
C ARG A 466 12.65 8.19 9.32
N PHE A 467 12.48 6.89 9.16
CA PHE A 467 11.43 6.10 9.81
C PHE A 467 12.08 4.84 10.36
N ASP A 468 12.18 4.72 11.67
CA ASP A 468 12.81 3.56 12.32
C ASP A 468 12.03 2.26 12.11
N GLY A 469 10.75 2.38 11.76
CA GLY A 469 9.89 1.22 11.55
C GLY A 469 8.78 1.51 10.54
N ALA A 470 9.13 1.72 9.27
CA ALA A 470 8.16 2.01 8.22
C ALA A 470 7.25 0.81 7.90
N LEU A 471 7.84 -0.36 7.72
CA LEU A 471 7.14 -1.58 7.31
C LEU A 471 7.51 -2.76 8.23
N PRO A 472 6.60 -3.73 8.46
CA PRO A 472 6.99 -4.96 9.14
C PRO A 472 8.01 -5.73 8.29
N LEU A 473 9.05 -6.29 8.92
CA LEU A 473 9.97 -7.19 8.23
C LEU A 473 9.25 -8.51 7.96
N PRO A 474 9.14 -8.95 6.72
CA PRO A 474 8.32 -10.11 6.35
C PRO A 474 9.07 -11.43 6.58
N THR A 475 9.31 -11.81 7.83
CA THR A 475 9.88 -13.13 8.18
C THR A 475 8.77 -14.16 8.39
N PRO A 476 9.06 -15.49 8.23
CA PRO A 476 8.10 -16.54 8.57
C PRO A 476 7.58 -16.44 10.01
N ALA A 477 8.47 -16.11 10.96
CA ALA A 477 8.10 -15.91 12.36
C ALA A 477 7.15 -14.72 12.56
N ALA A 478 7.41 -13.59 11.90
CA ALA A 478 6.54 -12.41 11.96
C ALA A 478 5.14 -12.71 11.40
N VAL A 479 5.05 -13.52 10.34
CA VAL A 479 3.75 -13.98 9.80
C VAL A 479 3.01 -14.85 10.80
N ALA A 480 3.69 -15.84 11.39
CA ALA A 480 3.09 -16.73 12.38
C ALA A 480 2.57 -15.95 13.60
N THR A 481 3.39 -15.03 14.15
CA THR A 481 2.99 -14.15 15.26
C THR A 481 1.79 -13.28 14.92
N PHE A 482 1.73 -12.74 13.70
CA PHE A 482 0.57 -11.97 13.25
C PHE A 482 -0.71 -12.81 13.22
N LEU A 483 -0.63 -14.02 12.65
CA LEU A 483 -1.77 -14.93 12.53
C LEU A 483 -2.29 -15.34 13.91
N GLU A 484 -1.39 -15.68 14.81
CA GLU A 484 -1.73 -16.03 16.20
C GLU A 484 -2.41 -14.85 16.92
N ALA A 485 -1.79 -13.67 16.89
CA ALA A 485 -2.36 -12.48 17.52
C ALA A 485 -3.74 -12.12 16.96
N ARG A 486 -3.92 -12.25 15.64
CA ARG A 486 -5.20 -12.00 14.99
C ARG A 486 -6.27 -12.99 15.45
N GLU A 487 -5.93 -14.27 15.53
CA GLU A 487 -6.86 -15.29 16.01
C GLU A 487 -7.26 -15.05 17.46
N GLN A 488 -6.31 -14.72 18.32
CA GLN A 488 -6.57 -14.40 19.74
C GLN A 488 -7.45 -13.15 19.87
N MET A 489 -7.20 -12.10 19.10
CA MET A 489 -8.05 -10.90 19.05
C MET A 489 -9.49 -11.25 18.65
N LEU A 490 -9.68 -12.07 17.64
CA LEU A 490 -11.01 -12.48 17.16
C LEU A 490 -11.76 -13.32 18.20
N ARG A 491 -11.05 -14.15 18.96
CA ARG A 491 -11.65 -14.91 20.08
C ARG A 491 -12.04 -14.00 21.25
N ALA A 492 -11.20 -13.00 21.56
CA ALA A 492 -11.47 -12.07 22.67
C ALA A 492 -12.60 -11.08 22.37
N LEU A 493 -12.74 -10.69 21.11
CA LEU A 493 -13.72 -9.71 20.64
C LEU A 493 -14.58 -10.32 19.51
N PRO A 494 -15.48 -11.27 19.82
CA PRO A 494 -16.30 -11.91 18.80
C PRO A 494 -17.13 -10.91 18.02
N GLY A 495 -17.09 -11.01 16.69
CA GLY A 495 -17.81 -10.10 15.78
C GLY A 495 -17.07 -8.80 15.46
N ILE A 496 -15.85 -8.60 15.97
CA ILE A 496 -14.97 -7.52 15.48
C ILE A 496 -14.63 -7.78 14.00
N GLU A 497 -14.61 -6.73 13.19
CA GLU A 497 -14.36 -6.81 11.76
C GLU A 497 -12.95 -6.28 11.44
N PRO A 498 -11.95 -7.15 11.20
CA PRO A 498 -10.61 -6.72 10.87
C PRO A 498 -10.56 -5.98 9.53
N MET A 499 -9.84 -4.86 9.50
CA MET A 499 -9.52 -4.07 8.32
C MET A 499 -8.15 -3.39 8.51
N GLY A 500 -7.61 -2.75 7.49
CA GLY A 500 -6.30 -2.11 7.59
C GLY A 500 -5.22 -3.08 8.06
N ALA A 501 -4.49 -2.68 9.09
CA ALA A 501 -3.35 -3.44 9.62
C ALA A 501 -3.74 -4.76 10.30
N SER A 502 -5.01 -5.02 10.58
CA SER A 502 -5.47 -6.28 11.18
C SER A 502 -6.12 -7.24 10.18
N ALA A 503 -6.39 -6.79 8.95
CA ALA A 503 -7.13 -7.58 7.97
C ALA A 503 -6.40 -8.88 7.60
N GLY A 504 -5.12 -8.77 7.28
CA GLY A 504 -4.30 -9.90 6.90
C GLY A 504 -2.82 -9.53 6.85
N PRO A 505 -1.92 -10.51 6.87
CA PRO A 505 -0.48 -10.25 6.89
C PRO A 505 0.05 -9.60 5.60
N PHE A 506 -0.78 -9.54 4.54
CA PHE A 506 -0.46 -9.00 3.22
C PHE A 506 -1.35 -7.81 2.81
N ALA A 507 -2.37 -7.49 3.60
CA ALA A 507 -3.52 -6.71 3.20
C ALA A 507 -3.40 -5.20 3.52
N PHE A 508 -2.21 -4.63 3.41
CA PHE A 508 -1.95 -3.21 3.70
C PHE A 508 -1.48 -2.40 2.50
N GLY A 509 -1.46 -2.99 1.30
CA GLY A 509 -1.23 -2.27 0.05
C GLY A 509 -2.35 -1.27 -0.26
N LEU A 510 -2.06 -0.30 -1.14
CA LEU A 510 -3.04 0.71 -1.55
C LEU A 510 -4.34 0.09 -2.06
N SER A 511 -4.22 -0.87 -2.96
CA SER A 511 -5.35 -1.59 -3.56
C SER A 511 -6.14 -2.39 -2.53
N ASP A 512 -5.45 -3.07 -1.59
CA ASP A 512 -6.09 -3.79 -0.49
C ASP A 512 -6.91 -2.86 0.40
N GLN A 513 -6.35 -1.70 0.75
CA GLN A 513 -7.04 -0.71 1.58
C GLN A 513 -8.30 -0.18 0.91
N ILE A 514 -8.28 0.01 -0.42
CA ILE A 514 -9.46 0.44 -1.17
C ILE A 514 -10.55 -0.63 -1.08
N ILE A 515 -10.24 -1.89 -1.39
CA ILE A 515 -11.24 -2.96 -1.37
C ILE A 515 -11.81 -3.17 0.02
N GLN A 516 -10.96 -3.18 1.05
CA GLN A 516 -11.41 -3.33 2.45
C GLN A 516 -12.37 -2.21 2.85
N GLY A 517 -12.05 -0.96 2.47
CA GLY A 517 -12.94 0.18 2.73
C GLY A 517 -14.30 0.02 2.05
N LEU A 518 -14.30 -0.34 0.77
CA LEU A 518 -15.51 -0.62 0.01
C LEU A 518 -16.30 -1.82 0.59
N GLN A 519 -15.61 -2.91 0.92
CA GLN A 519 -16.21 -4.08 1.54
C GLN A 519 -16.90 -3.72 2.85
N MET A 520 -16.24 -2.96 3.72
CA MET A 520 -16.79 -2.52 5.00
C MET A 520 -18.01 -1.62 4.81
N ALA A 521 -17.97 -0.73 3.83
CA ALA A 521 -19.09 0.17 3.52
C ALA A 521 -20.32 -0.57 2.99
N HIS A 522 -20.12 -1.64 2.23
CA HIS A 522 -21.18 -2.40 1.57
C HIS A 522 -21.66 -3.63 2.36
N ARG A 523 -21.01 -3.96 3.48
CA ARG A 523 -21.55 -4.99 4.40
C ARG A 523 -22.85 -4.48 4.97
N VAL A 524 -23.92 -5.20 4.68
CA VAL A 524 -25.26 -4.83 5.10
C VAL A 524 -25.43 -5.10 6.59
N ASP A 525 -26.03 -4.16 7.28
CA ASP A 525 -26.46 -4.36 8.67
C ASP A 525 -27.69 -5.28 8.61
N ARG A 526 -27.54 -6.57 8.95
CA ARG A 526 -28.62 -7.61 8.85
C ARG A 526 -29.98 -7.18 9.41
N LYS A 527 -30.03 -6.17 10.29
CA LYS A 527 -31.28 -5.59 10.80
C LYS A 527 -31.90 -4.56 9.87
N ASP A 528 -31.12 -3.92 9.01
CA ASP A 528 -31.63 -2.92 8.07
C ASP A 528 -32.21 -3.58 6.82
N ASP A 529 -31.72 -4.76 6.40
CA ASP A 529 -32.29 -5.55 5.30
C ASP A 529 -33.68 -6.07 5.63
N VAL A 530 -33.86 -6.67 6.82
CA VAL A 530 -35.17 -7.15 7.26
C VAL A 530 -36.19 -6.02 7.33
N ARG A 531 -35.72 -4.78 7.60
CA ARG A 531 -36.59 -3.60 7.64
C ARG A 531 -36.85 -3.01 6.25
N ALA A 532 -35.85 -3.06 5.34
CA ALA A 532 -36.02 -2.67 3.95
C ALA A 532 -36.93 -3.65 3.21
N GLU A 533 -36.71 -4.96 3.38
CA GLU A 533 -37.61 -5.98 2.83
C GLU A 533 -39.02 -5.90 3.42
N ALA A 534 -39.17 -5.58 4.71
CA ALA A 534 -40.48 -5.37 5.34
C ALA A 534 -41.17 -4.10 4.82
N ILE A 535 -40.41 -3.03 4.53
CA ILE A 535 -40.96 -1.80 3.94
C ILE A 535 -41.33 -2.01 2.46
N GLU A 536 -40.46 -2.68 1.68
CA GLU A 536 -40.80 -3.04 0.29
C GLU A 536 -42.00 -3.98 0.20
N SER A 537 -42.07 -4.98 1.11
CA SER A 537 -43.24 -5.87 1.20
C SER A 537 -44.51 -5.14 1.61
N ALA A 538 -44.38 -4.13 2.51
CA ALA A 538 -45.51 -3.31 2.95
C ALA A 538 -45.95 -2.26 1.90
N MET A 539 -45.04 -1.87 0.99
CA MET A 539 -45.38 -0.97 -0.12
C MET A 539 -45.90 -1.73 -1.35
N ALA A 540 -45.66 -3.05 -1.41
CA ALA A 540 -46.19 -3.92 -2.48
C ALA A 540 -47.52 -4.58 -2.14
N ALA A 541 -47.99 -4.49 -0.89
CA ALA A 541 -49.30 -4.92 -0.41
C ALA A 541 -50.27 -3.73 -0.32
#